data_547ccea03f605695fd1ee90519de832c
#
_entry.id   547ccea03f605695fd1ee90519de832c
#
_cell.length_a   1.000
_cell.length_b   1.000
_cell.length_c   1.000
_cell.angle_alpha   90.00
_cell.angle_beta   90.00
_cell.angle_gamma   90.00
#
_symmetry.space_group_name_H-M   'P 1'
#
loop_
_entity.id
_entity.type
_entity.pdbx_description
1 polymer ?
#
loop_
_entity_poly.entity_id
_entity_poly.type
_entity_poly.pdbx_seq_one_letter_code
_entity_poly.pdbx_strand_id
1 'polypeptide(L)'
;MPYRYSQLDKDNTEWFKNDLKPCTLCGIHLRAGKMRGIYPVHIEFEYPITAIAGRNGSGKSTILALACCAYHNRTGGYVPLDRNKPYYTFKDFFVSTDDEEKLEGIEIKYVFLGDWKSSKTGMRYTRGSQIRKKRRGGKWNDYSRRLSRNVVFLGIQRIVPPSERKTECSYYRKFRSTAIDENTKRHILEVAGRVMGKQYTSLDLRTVDRRRLFVVDRQAHHYSGFNMGAGENAIFTILIELFSAGEGALLVIDEIELGLHEEAQKAFIEELKKICKERHCQIICSTHSGAILDALPPAGRKFIETYPNKTVITTGISAAYATGKLSGK
;
A
#
# COMPACT_ATOMS: atom_id res chain seq x y z
N MET A 1 -20.13 -13.37 13.51
CA MET A 1 -20.89 -12.25 14.07
C MET A 1 -20.78 -11.06 13.11
N PRO A 2 -21.76 -10.15 13.02
CA PRO A 2 -21.63 -8.93 12.24
C PRO A 2 -20.50 -8.05 12.82
N TYR A 3 -19.79 -7.34 11.95
CA TYR A 3 -18.70 -6.44 12.36
C TYR A 3 -19.27 -5.28 13.21
N ARG A 4 -18.66 -5.03 14.35
CA ARG A 4 -19.04 -3.93 15.24
C ARG A 4 -18.13 -2.72 14.99
N TYR A 5 -18.67 -1.66 14.42
CA TYR A 5 -17.92 -0.42 14.17
C TYR A 5 -17.48 0.25 15.46
N SER A 6 -16.19 0.49 15.59
CA SER A 6 -15.63 1.33 16.63
C SER A 6 -15.84 2.83 16.32
N GLN A 7 -15.60 3.71 17.31
CA GLN A 7 -15.59 5.15 17.03
C GLN A 7 -14.47 5.51 16.05
N LEU A 8 -13.32 4.86 16.14
CA LEU A 8 -12.19 5.05 15.22
C LEU A 8 -12.57 4.68 13.76
N ASP A 9 -13.37 3.64 13.56
CA ASP A 9 -13.86 3.28 12.22
C ASP A 9 -14.80 4.34 11.64
N LYS A 10 -15.65 4.93 12.48
CA LYS A 10 -16.55 6.02 12.07
C LYS A 10 -15.77 7.27 11.69
N ASP A 11 -14.83 7.67 12.53
CA ASP A 11 -13.95 8.83 12.30
C ASP A 11 -13.15 8.67 11.01
N ASN A 12 -12.59 7.46 10.79
CA ASN A 12 -11.87 7.12 9.56
C ASN A 12 -12.78 7.15 8.33
N THR A 13 -14.02 6.69 8.44
CA THR A 13 -14.97 6.74 7.33
C THR A 13 -15.37 8.17 7.02
N GLU A 14 -15.52 9.00 8.04
CA GLU A 14 -15.92 10.40 7.91
C GLU A 14 -14.86 11.23 7.19
N TRP A 15 -13.60 11.22 7.70
CA TRP A 15 -12.56 12.01 7.05
C TRP A 15 -12.28 11.50 5.62
N PHE A 16 -12.30 10.19 5.40
CA PHE A 16 -12.02 9.62 4.08
C PHE A 16 -13.03 10.04 3.01
N LYS A 17 -14.27 10.32 3.40
CA LYS A 17 -15.34 10.80 2.52
C LYS A 17 -15.36 12.31 2.34
N ASN A 18 -14.85 13.07 3.32
CA ASN A 18 -15.06 14.50 3.41
C ASN A 18 -13.78 15.33 3.26
N ASP A 19 -12.61 14.76 3.58
CA ASP A 19 -11.35 15.49 3.42
C ASP A 19 -10.88 15.48 1.96
N LEU A 20 -10.86 16.65 1.37
CA LEU A 20 -10.49 16.87 -0.02
C LEU A 20 -8.98 17.09 -0.22
N LYS A 21 -8.25 17.41 0.86
CA LYS A 21 -6.83 17.80 0.83
C LYS A 21 -5.91 16.67 0.33
N PRO A 22 -6.06 15.41 0.78
CA PRO A 22 -5.16 14.34 0.35
C PRO A 22 -5.32 13.93 -1.11
N CYS A 23 -6.39 14.33 -1.78
CA CYS A 23 -6.76 13.87 -3.12
C CYS A 23 -6.81 12.33 -3.18
N THR A 24 -7.71 11.72 -2.38
CA THR A 24 -7.77 10.28 -2.19
C THR A 24 -8.21 9.52 -3.44
N LEU A 25 -7.67 8.32 -3.65
CA LEU A 25 -8.09 7.41 -4.71
C LEU A 25 -9.38 6.70 -4.26
N CYS A 26 -10.49 7.02 -4.94
CA CYS A 26 -11.80 6.45 -4.64
C CYS A 26 -12.16 5.25 -5.52
N GLY A 27 -11.52 5.10 -6.68
CA GLY A 27 -11.82 3.97 -7.54
C GLY A 27 -10.82 3.77 -8.67
N ILE A 28 -10.72 2.52 -9.11
CA ILE A 28 -9.98 2.09 -10.30
C ILE A 28 -10.93 1.25 -11.15
N HIS A 29 -11.16 1.67 -12.39
CA HIS A 29 -12.02 0.95 -13.33
C HIS A 29 -11.18 0.57 -14.55
N LEU A 30 -10.84 -0.70 -14.70
CA LEU A 30 -10.36 -1.26 -15.95
C LEU A 30 -11.57 -1.39 -16.87
N ARG A 31 -11.68 -0.49 -17.85
CA ARG A 31 -12.86 -0.35 -18.71
C ARG A 31 -12.75 -1.16 -20.00
N ALA A 32 -11.52 -1.34 -20.49
CA ALA A 32 -11.23 -2.10 -21.70
C ALA A 32 -9.86 -2.77 -21.62
N GLY A 33 -9.71 -3.83 -22.39
CA GLY A 33 -8.50 -4.64 -22.48
C GLY A 33 -8.35 -5.63 -21.33
N LYS A 34 -7.26 -6.40 -21.36
CA LYS A 34 -6.90 -7.41 -20.36
C LYS A 34 -5.53 -7.10 -19.79
N MET A 35 -5.34 -7.18 -18.50
CA MET A 35 -4.06 -6.94 -17.84
C MET A 35 -3.68 -8.09 -16.93
N ARG A 36 -2.63 -8.85 -17.26
CA ARG A 36 -2.17 -10.01 -16.48
C ARG A 36 -3.33 -10.92 -16.03
N GLY A 37 -4.20 -11.26 -16.98
CA GLY A 37 -5.35 -12.13 -16.70
C GLY A 37 -6.58 -11.42 -16.12
N ILE A 38 -6.50 -10.17 -15.67
CA ILE A 38 -7.66 -9.41 -15.21
C ILE A 38 -8.43 -8.86 -16.42
N TYR A 39 -9.72 -9.13 -16.44
CA TYR A 39 -10.70 -8.57 -17.37
C TYR A 39 -11.26 -7.24 -16.87
N PRO A 40 -12.01 -6.49 -17.70
CA PRO A 40 -12.67 -5.27 -17.28
C PRO A 40 -13.41 -5.45 -15.95
N VAL A 41 -13.07 -4.61 -15.00
CA VAL A 41 -13.56 -4.68 -13.62
C VAL A 41 -13.42 -3.31 -12.96
N HIS A 42 -14.22 -3.04 -11.95
CA HIS A 42 -14.10 -1.84 -11.13
C HIS A 42 -13.94 -2.20 -9.66
N ILE A 43 -13.13 -1.41 -8.97
CA ILE A 43 -12.97 -1.45 -7.52
C ILE A 43 -13.16 -0.05 -6.96
N GLU A 44 -14.01 0.07 -5.94
CA GLU A 44 -14.22 1.29 -5.20
C GLU A 44 -13.53 1.20 -3.84
N PHE A 45 -12.93 2.31 -3.41
CA PHE A 45 -12.30 2.46 -2.11
C PHE A 45 -13.17 3.36 -1.25
N GLU A 46 -13.73 2.82 -0.17
CA GLU A 46 -14.74 3.46 0.67
C GLU A 46 -14.28 3.66 2.11
N TYR A 47 -13.08 3.19 2.42
CA TYR A 47 -12.43 3.25 3.72
C TYR A 47 -10.92 3.46 3.52
N PRO A 48 -10.21 4.19 4.41
CA PRO A 48 -8.80 4.50 4.20
C PRO A 48 -7.89 3.28 4.11
N ILE A 49 -8.25 2.17 4.75
CA ILE A 49 -7.52 0.91 4.65
C ILE A 49 -8.37 -0.08 3.85
N THR A 50 -7.90 -0.47 2.67
CA THR A 50 -8.57 -1.48 1.86
C THR A 50 -7.68 -2.71 1.70
N ALA A 51 -8.13 -3.85 2.22
CA ALA A 51 -7.51 -5.15 2.04
C ALA A 51 -8.20 -5.93 0.93
N ILE A 52 -7.42 -6.37 -0.06
CA ILE A 52 -7.87 -7.15 -1.22
C ILE A 52 -7.43 -8.60 -1.01
N ALA A 53 -8.40 -9.46 -0.76
CA ALA A 53 -8.20 -10.91 -0.68
C ALA A 53 -8.54 -11.59 -2.01
N GLY A 54 -8.04 -12.79 -2.23
CA GLY A 54 -8.30 -13.59 -3.42
C GLY A 54 -7.24 -14.67 -3.60
N ARG A 55 -7.53 -15.67 -4.42
CA ARG A 55 -6.58 -16.77 -4.71
C ARG A 55 -5.31 -16.26 -5.38
N ASN A 56 -4.24 -17.09 -5.39
CA ASN A 56 -3.06 -16.78 -6.17
C ASN A 56 -3.42 -16.64 -7.66
N GLY A 57 -2.83 -15.64 -8.33
CA GLY A 57 -3.15 -15.35 -9.73
C GLY A 57 -4.49 -14.62 -9.96
N SER A 58 -5.29 -14.32 -8.95
CA SER A 58 -6.58 -13.62 -9.10
C SER A 58 -6.46 -12.15 -9.51
N GLY A 59 -5.23 -11.57 -9.48
CA GLY A 59 -4.99 -10.20 -9.92
C GLY A 59 -4.83 -9.18 -8.80
N LYS A 60 -4.70 -9.57 -7.53
CA LYS A 60 -4.44 -8.66 -6.40
C LYS A 60 -3.29 -7.71 -6.69
N SER A 61 -2.10 -8.25 -7.00
CA SER A 61 -0.90 -7.45 -7.26
C SER A 61 -1.05 -6.56 -8.52
N THR A 62 -1.93 -6.93 -9.47
CA THR A 62 -2.26 -6.06 -10.61
C THR A 62 -3.05 -4.84 -10.16
N ILE A 63 -4.06 -5.00 -9.30
CA ILE A 63 -4.80 -3.86 -8.71
C ILE A 63 -3.87 -2.96 -7.89
N LEU A 64 -2.95 -3.55 -7.09
CA LEU A 64 -1.95 -2.80 -6.34
C LEU A 64 -1.05 -1.97 -7.28
N ALA A 65 -0.55 -2.57 -8.36
CA ALA A 65 0.26 -1.89 -9.36
C ALA A 65 -0.50 -0.74 -10.04
N LEU A 66 -1.79 -0.94 -10.33
CA LEU A 66 -2.66 0.12 -10.86
C LEU A 66 -2.80 1.28 -9.85
N ALA A 67 -3.00 0.97 -8.56
CA ALA A 67 -3.08 2.00 -7.52
C ALA A 67 -1.79 2.84 -7.43
N CYS A 68 -0.61 2.20 -7.50
CA CYS A 68 0.68 2.90 -7.54
C CYS A 68 0.79 3.86 -8.73
N CYS A 69 0.26 3.49 -9.89
CA CYS A 69 0.32 4.28 -11.11
C CYS A 69 -0.72 5.41 -11.19
N ALA A 70 -1.60 5.57 -10.19
CA ALA A 70 -2.64 6.60 -10.20
C ALA A 70 -2.08 8.02 -10.13
N TYR A 71 -0.97 8.20 -9.42
CA TYR A 71 -0.40 9.50 -9.11
C TYR A 71 0.98 9.73 -9.75
N HIS A 72 1.40 10.99 -9.78
CA HIS A 72 2.71 11.40 -10.27
C HIS A 72 3.22 12.61 -9.49
N ASN A 73 4.10 12.38 -8.56
CA ASN A 73 4.68 13.44 -7.74
C ASN A 73 6.10 13.77 -8.22
N ARG A 74 6.20 14.47 -9.35
CA ARG A 74 7.48 14.74 -10.02
C ARG A 74 8.33 15.77 -9.30
N THR A 75 7.71 16.75 -8.67
CA THR A 75 8.42 17.91 -8.09
C THR A 75 8.23 17.90 -6.58
N GLY A 76 9.32 17.71 -5.82
CA GLY A 76 9.29 17.76 -4.35
C GLY A 76 8.60 16.60 -3.66
N GLY A 77 8.28 15.51 -4.38
CA GLY A 77 7.69 14.32 -3.78
C GLY A 77 8.68 13.47 -3.01
N TYR A 78 8.17 12.74 -2.03
CA TYR A 78 8.94 11.74 -1.31
C TYR A 78 9.44 10.65 -2.27
N VAL A 79 10.72 10.35 -2.19
CA VAL A 79 11.35 9.27 -2.95
C VAL A 79 11.58 8.10 -1.99
N PRO A 80 10.86 6.97 -2.14
CA PRO A 80 11.11 5.77 -1.34
C PRO A 80 12.57 5.35 -1.43
N LEU A 81 13.13 4.83 -0.34
CA LEU A 81 14.56 4.59 -0.23
C LEU A 81 15.11 3.63 -1.29
N ASP A 82 14.30 2.68 -1.74
CA ASP A 82 14.65 1.69 -2.78
C ASP A 82 14.51 2.21 -4.22
N ARG A 83 14.16 3.49 -4.40
CA ARG A 83 13.86 4.09 -5.71
C ARG A 83 14.67 5.35 -6.00
N ASN A 84 14.63 5.77 -7.28
CA ASN A 84 15.24 7.03 -7.75
C ASN A 84 14.19 8.08 -8.11
N LYS A 85 12.89 7.74 -8.10
CA LYS A 85 11.83 8.60 -8.59
C LYS A 85 10.67 8.62 -7.58
N PRO A 86 10.07 9.79 -7.34
CA PRO A 86 8.94 9.93 -6.41
C PRO A 86 7.61 9.49 -7.03
N TYR A 87 7.62 8.60 -8.03
CA TYR A 87 6.42 8.12 -8.72
C TYR A 87 6.66 6.77 -9.37
N TYR A 88 5.57 6.06 -9.66
CA TYR A 88 5.58 4.77 -10.35
C TYR A 88 5.03 4.92 -11.76
N THR A 89 5.51 4.06 -12.64
CA THR A 89 5.04 3.94 -14.02
C THR A 89 4.55 2.53 -14.30
N PHE A 90 3.74 2.35 -15.32
CA PHE A 90 3.32 1.00 -15.72
C PHE A 90 4.49 0.09 -16.07
N LYS A 91 5.61 0.64 -16.56
CA LYS A 91 6.83 -0.13 -16.85
C LYS A 91 7.49 -0.70 -15.58
N ASP A 92 7.29 -0.10 -14.43
CA ASP A 92 7.85 -0.60 -13.16
C ASP A 92 7.19 -1.91 -12.74
N PHE A 93 5.96 -2.17 -13.18
CA PHE A 93 5.19 -3.34 -12.79
C PHE A 93 4.86 -4.29 -13.94
N PHE A 94 4.65 -3.77 -15.14
CA PHE A 94 4.19 -4.51 -16.29
C PHE A 94 5.32 -4.65 -17.32
N VAL A 95 6.28 -5.48 -16.97
CA VAL A 95 7.35 -5.93 -17.89
C VAL A 95 6.85 -7.17 -18.60
N SER A 96 7.03 -7.24 -19.90
CA SER A 96 6.72 -8.41 -20.73
C SER A 96 7.91 -8.75 -21.61
N THR A 97 8.13 -10.03 -21.84
CA THR A 97 9.04 -10.54 -22.86
C THR A 97 8.40 -10.45 -24.24
N ASP A 98 9.15 -10.74 -25.29
CA ASP A 98 8.64 -10.66 -26.67
C ASP A 98 7.56 -11.72 -26.96
N ASP A 99 7.58 -12.84 -26.22
CA ASP A 99 6.64 -13.96 -26.36
C ASP A 99 5.34 -13.78 -25.57
N GLU A 100 5.26 -12.76 -24.71
CA GLU A 100 4.09 -12.52 -23.89
C GLU A 100 3.07 -11.61 -24.59
N GLU A 101 1.79 -11.78 -24.23
CA GLU A 101 0.70 -10.94 -24.72
C GLU A 101 0.98 -9.46 -24.42
N LYS A 102 1.09 -8.65 -25.46
CA LYS A 102 1.34 -7.21 -25.31
C LYS A 102 0.13 -6.51 -24.72
N LEU A 103 0.38 -5.60 -23.76
CA LEU A 103 -0.66 -4.75 -23.19
C LEU A 103 -1.13 -3.74 -24.24
N GLU A 104 -2.26 -3.98 -24.87
CA GLU A 104 -2.85 -3.12 -25.91
C GLU A 104 -4.36 -2.96 -25.71
N GLY A 105 -4.91 -1.85 -26.22
CA GLY A 105 -6.33 -1.56 -26.10
C GLY A 105 -6.81 -1.34 -24.65
N ILE A 106 -5.89 -1.02 -23.75
CA ILE A 106 -6.20 -0.85 -22.33
C ILE A 106 -6.79 0.54 -22.08
N GLU A 107 -7.89 0.57 -21.34
CA GLU A 107 -8.44 1.82 -20.81
C GLU A 107 -8.71 1.68 -19.30
N ILE A 108 -8.06 2.55 -18.51
CA ILE A 108 -8.21 2.60 -17.06
C ILE A 108 -8.75 3.98 -16.68
N LYS A 109 -9.86 4.01 -15.93
CA LYS A 109 -10.38 5.23 -15.31
C LYS A 109 -10.03 5.20 -13.82
N TYR A 110 -9.36 6.24 -13.36
CA TYR A 110 -9.12 6.52 -11.95
C TYR A 110 -10.14 7.53 -11.46
N VAL A 111 -10.72 7.29 -10.30
CA VAL A 111 -11.67 8.19 -9.63
C VAL A 111 -11.03 8.71 -8.35
N PHE A 112 -11.08 10.02 -8.15
CA PHE A 112 -10.47 10.69 -7.01
C PHE A 112 -11.48 11.55 -6.26
N LEU A 113 -11.27 11.70 -4.97
CA LEU A 113 -11.88 12.71 -4.13
C LEU A 113 -10.86 13.81 -3.87
N GLY A 114 -11.23 15.07 -4.11
CA GLY A 114 -10.36 16.24 -3.92
C GLY A 114 -11.12 17.53 -4.20
N ASP A 115 -10.45 18.66 -4.13
CA ASP A 115 -11.04 19.96 -4.46
C ASP A 115 -10.55 20.44 -5.83
N TRP A 116 -11.45 20.49 -6.78
CA TRP A 116 -11.17 21.00 -8.13
C TRP A 116 -12.08 22.14 -8.51
N LYS A 117 -11.48 23.11 -9.22
CA LYS A 117 -12.20 24.19 -9.87
C LYS A 117 -12.10 24.05 -11.38
N SER A 118 -13.22 24.07 -12.07
CA SER A 118 -13.23 24.11 -13.54
C SER A 118 -12.64 25.42 -14.05
N SER A 119 -11.65 25.35 -14.90
CA SER A 119 -11.11 26.51 -15.59
C SER A 119 -12.11 27.16 -16.59
N LYS A 120 -13.10 26.38 -17.04
CA LYS A 120 -14.10 26.84 -18.02
C LYS A 120 -15.33 27.46 -17.36
N THR A 121 -15.83 26.86 -16.27
CA THR A 121 -17.11 27.26 -15.66
C THR A 121 -16.94 27.91 -14.30
N GLY A 122 -15.76 27.87 -13.69
CA GLY A 122 -15.53 28.32 -12.30
C GLY A 122 -16.16 27.42 -11.23
N MET A 123 -16.94 26.41 -11.61
CA MET A 123 -17.60 25.52 -10.67
C MET A 123 -16.59 24.63 -9.94
N ARG A 124 -16.85 24.36 -8.65
CA ARG A 124 -16.09 23.42 -7.83
C ARG A 124 -16.76 22.05 -7.84
N TYR A 125 -15.92 21.01 -7.87
CA TYR A 125 -16.36 19.63 -7.67
C TYR A 125 -15.44 18.89 -6.75
N THR A 126 -16.03 17.97 -6.01
CA THR A 126 -15.32 17.13 -5.04
C THR A 126 -14.88 15.77 -5.62
N ARG A 127 -15.46 15.35 -6.73
CA ARG A 127 -15.09 14.11 -7.43
C ARG A 127 -14.55 14.40 -8.82
N GLY A 128 -13.36 13.88 -9.11
CA GLY A 128 -12.73 13.96 -10.41
C GLY A 128 -12.35 12.60 -10.96
N SER A 129 -12.10 12.52 -12.25
CA SER A 129 -11.60 11.29 -12.85
C SER A 129 -10.56 11.57 -13.93
N GLN A 130 -9.62 10.63 -14.08
CA GLN A 130 -8.64 10.63 -15.14
C GLN A 130 -8.63 9.29 -15.86
N ILE A 131 -8.49 9.31 -17.18
CA ILE A 131 -8.44 8.10 -18.02
C ILE A 131 -7.03 7.90 -18.54
N ARG A 132 -6.53 6.69 -18.41
CA ARG A 132 -5.26 6.23 -19.01
C ARG A 132 -5.55 5.24 -20.10
N LYS A 133 -4.99 5.48 -21.28
CA LYS A 133 -5.17 4.61 -22.44
C LYS A 133 -3.81 4.14 -22.95
N LYS A 134 -3.73 2.86 -23.25
CA LYS A 134 -2.65 2.25 -24.00
C LYS A 134 -3.20 1.80 -25.34
N ARG A 135 -2.91 2.57 -26.38
CA ARG A 135 -3.29 2.24 -27.76
C ARG A 135 -2.38 1.14 -28.30
N ARG A 136 -2.85 0.46 -29.33
CA ARG A 136 -2.07 -0.56 -30.07
C ARG A 136 -0.79 0.07 -30.60
N GLY A 137 0.36 -0.57 -30.38
CA GLY A 137 1.68 -0.05 -30.77
C GLY A 137 2.12 1.27 -30.12
N GLY A 138 1.29 1.87 -29.26
CA GLY A 138 1.51 3.19 -28.67
C GLY A 138 2.06 3.18 -27.25
N LYS A 139 2.43 4.39 -26.78
CA LYS A 139 2.77 4.66 -25.37
C LYS A 139 1.49 4.94 -24.57
N TRP A 140 1.57 4.82 -23.24
CA TRP A 140 0.53 5.31 -22.35
C TRP A 140 0.36 6.83 -22.50
N ASN A 141 -0.90 7.28 -22.55
CA ASN A 141 -1.19 8.73 -22.62
C ASN A 141 -1.17 9.40 -21.24
N ASP A 142 -1.06 10.71 -21.25
CA ASP A 142 -1.29 11.63 -20.12
C ASP A 142 -0.52 11.34 -18.81
N TYR A 143 0.69 10.79 -18.91
CA TYR A 143 1.56 10.56 -17.75
C TYR A 143 1.86 11.84 -16.96
N SER A 144 2.06 12.96 -17.64
CA SER A 144 2.42 14.24 -17.05
C SER A 144 1.26 14.97 -16.37
N ARG A 145 0.03 14.55 -16.65
CA ARG A 145 -1.19 15.17 -16.11
C ARG A 145 -1.77 14.43 -14.91
N ARG A 146 -1.04 13.47 -14.37
CA ARG A 146 -1.47 12.77 -13.16
C ARG A 146 -1.47 13.71 -11.97
N LEU A 147 -2.39 13.44 -11.03
CA LEU A 147 -2.46 14.19 -9.78
C LEU A 147 -1.22 13.97 -8.93
N SER A 148 -0.85 14.97 -8.15
CA SER A 148 0.32 14.90 -7.27
C SER A 148 -0.08 14.31 -5.91
N ARG A 149 0.59 13.24 -5.50
CA ARG A 149 0.46 12.61 -4.18
C ARG A 149 1.66 11.70 -3.94
N ASN A 150 2.15 11.65 -2.71
CA ASN A 150 3.20 10.69 -2.35
C ASN A 150 2.61 9.28 -2.36
N VAL A 151 3.28 8.38 -3.06
CA VAL A 151 2.92 6.95 -3.14
C VAL A 151 4.13 6.11 -2.78
N VAL A 152 3.93 5.12 -1.92
CA VAL A 152 4.94 4.14 -1.54
C VAL A 152 4.40 2.74 -1.83
N PHE A 153 5.16 1.94 -2.58
CA PHE A 153 4.88 0.52 -2.79
C PHE A 153 5.82 -0.33 -1.95
N LEU A 154 5.25 -1.22 -1.18
CA LEU A 154 5.97 -2.16 -0.32
C LEU A 154 5.65 -3.59 -0.75
N GLY A 155 6.51 -4.14 -1.60
CA GLY A 155 6.42 -5.53 -2.07
C GLY A 155 6.90 -6.55 -1.02
N ILE A 156 6.82 -7.82 -1.37
CA ILE A 156 7.21 -8.95 -0.51
C ILE A 156 8.69 -8.93 -0.10
N GLN A 157 9.55 -8.27 -0.85
CA GLN A 157 10.98 -8.16 -0.51
C GLN A 157 11.25 -7.49 0.86
N ARG A 158 10.29 -6.76 1.41
CA ARG A 158 10.43 -6.12 2.73
C ARG A 158 10.60 -7.13 3.86
N ILE A 159 10.08 -8.36 3.71
CA ILE A 159 10.17 -9.42 4.72
C ILE A 159 11.48 -10.19 4.66
N VAL A 160 12.22 -10.12 3.55
CA VAL A 160 13.51 -10.79 3.45
C VAL A 160 14.50 -10.09 4.38
N PRO A 161 15.02 -10.76 5.42
CA PRO A 161 15.96 -10.14 6.33
C PRO A 161 17.22 -9.66 5.61
N PRO A 162 17.84 -8.56 6.06
CA PRO A 162 19.13 -8.12 5.51
C PRO A 162 20.21 -9.19 5.51
N SER A 163 20.19 -10.11 6.48
CA SER A 163 21.10 -11.26 6.57
C SER A 163 21.01 -12.23 5.39
N GLU A 164 19.87 -12.34 4.74
CA GLU A 164 19.66 -13.20 3.57
C GLU A 164 20.00 -12.50 2.25
N ARG A 165 20.24 -11.20 2.28
CA ARG A 165 20.59 -10.40 1.13
C ARG A 165 22.11 -10.26 1.01
N LYS A 166 22.76 -11.08 0.18
CA LYS A 166 24.22 -11.10 0.00
C LYS A 166 24.83 -9.72 -0.19
N THR A 167 24.16 -8.85 -0.95
CA THR A 167 24.61 -7.49 -1.20
C THR A 167 24.63 -6.66 0.09
N GLU A 168 23.62 -6.79 0.95
CA GLU A 168 23.54 -6.05 2.20
C GLU A 168 24.57 -6.54 3.20
N CYS A 169 24.79 -7.85 3.26
CA CYS A 169 25.89 -8.43 4.05
C CYS A 169 27.26 -7.88 3.63
N SER A 170 27.51 -7.69 2.33
CA SER A 170 28.77 -7.13 1.83
C SER A 170 29.01 -5.67 2.27
N TYR A 171 27.93 -4.95 2.56
CA TYR A 171 27.97 -3.54 2.96
C TYR A 171 27.88 -3.31 4.47
N TYR A 172 27.88 -4.33 5.31
CA TYR A 172 27.58 -4.24 6.75
C TYR A 172 28.38 -3.15 7.51
N ARG A 173 29.63 -2.85 7.12
CA ARG A 173 30.46 -1.81 7.71
C ARG A 173 30.23 -0.42 7.13
N LYS A 174 29.48 -0.29 6.04
CA LYS A 174 29.29 0.96 5.31
C LYS A 174 28.01 1.70 5.71
N PHE A 175 27.08 1.04 6.41
CA PHE A 175 25.86 1.68 6.89
C PHE A 175 26.18 2.83 7.85
N ARG A 176 25.58 3.99 7.64
CA ARG A 176 25.72 5.18 8.47
C ARG A 176 24.35 5.63 8.95
N SER A 177 24.29 6.16 10.19
CA SER A 177 23.07 6.70 10.77
C SER A 177 22.49 7.81 9.91
N THR A 178 21.18 7.74 9.72
CA THR A 178 20.39 8.71 8.98
C THR A 178 19.43 9.36 9.95
N ALA A 179 19.40 10.69 9.97
CA ALA A 179 18.56 11.43 10.89
C ALA A 179 17.07 11.14 10.65
N ILE A 180 16.36 10.82 11.71
CA ILE A 180 14.89 10.78 11.80
C ILE A 180 14.55 11.74 12.94
N ASP A 181 13.50 12.54 12.77
CA ASP A 181 13.08 13.41 13.88
C ASP A 181 12.62 12.58 15.10
N GLU A 182 12.90 13.08 16.29
CA GLU A 182 12.71 12.33 17.54
C GLU A 182 11.24 12.00 17.83
N ASN A 183 10.30 12.82 17.36
CA ASN A 183 8.87 12.53 17.53
C ASN A 183 8.46 11.36 16.65
N THR A 184 8.87 11.34 15.39
CA THR A 184 8.66 10.23 14.47
C THR A 184 9.29 8.95 15.01
N LYS A 185 10.53 9.03 15.49
CA LYS A 185 11.24 7.88 16.08
C LYS A 185 10.48 7.29 17.26
N ARG A 186 10.07 8.13 18.20
CA ARG A 186 9.27 7.72 19.37
C ARG A 186 7.97 7.05 18.95
N HIS A 187 7.24 7.66 18.01
CA HIS A 187 5.97 7.12 17.53
C HIS A 187 6.15 5.74 16.86
N ILE A 188 7.20 5.59 16.05
CA ILE A 188 7.53 4.28 15.43
C ILE A 188 7.82 3.23 16.52
N LEU A 189 8.62 3.56 17.53
CA LEU A 189 8.95 2.64 18.62
C LEU A 189 7.71 2.20 19.40
N GLU A 190 6.81 3.14 19.71
CA GLU A 190 5.56 2.86 20.41
C GLU A 190 4.64 1.94 19.59
N VAL A 191 4.44 2.25 18.31
CA VAL A 191 3.59 1.45 17.41
C VAL A 191 4.19 0.05 17.24
N ALA A 192 5.48 -0.04 16.91
CA ALA A 192 6.17 -1.33 16.78
C ALA A 192 6.10 -2.13 18.08
N GLY A 193 6.26 -1.46 19.23
CA GLY A 193 6.15 -2.07 20.55
C GLY A 193 4.78 -2.70 20.80
N ARG A 194 3.70 -1.96 20.52
CA ARG A 194 2.33 -2.46 20.69
C ARG A 194 2.02 -3.64 19.75
N VAL A 195 2.47 -3.56 18.49
CA VAL A 195 2.24 -4.61 17.50
C VAL A 195 3.01 -5.89 17.82
N MET A 196 4.26 -5.75 18.25
CA MET A 196 5.15 -6.89 18.50
C MET A 196 5.10 -7.41 19.93
N GLY A 197 4.35 -6.76 20.83
CA GLY A 197 4.36 -7.08 22.26
C GLY A 197 5.74 -6.92 22.91
N LYS A 198 6.52 -5.93 22.46
CA LYS A 198 7.91 -5.70 22.88
C LYS A 198 8.09 -4.24 23.35
N GLN A 199 9.08 -4.01 24.21
CA GLN A 199 9.46 -2.67 24.62
C GLN A 199 10.79 -2.30 23.93
N TYR A 200 10.72 -1.37 22.98
CA TYR A 200 11.88 -0.80 22.34
C TYR A 200 12.25 0.52 22.99
N THR A 201 13.53 0.76 23.22
CA THR A 201 14.04 1.97 23.88
C THR A 201 14.77 2.90 22.93
N SER A 202 15.31 2.37 21.82
CA SER A 202 15.94 3.19 20.78
C SER A 202 15.70 2.63 19.39
N LEU A 203 15.81 3.51 18.40
CA LEU A 203 15.80 3.18 16.97
C LEU A 203 16.84 4.05 16.27
N ASP A 204 17.77 3.41 15.58
CA ASP A 204 18.70 4.05 14.66
C ASP A 204 18.47 3.49 13.24
N LEU A 205 18.09 4.35 12.30
CA LEU A 205 18.02 4.02 10.89
C LEU A 205 19.40 4.28 10.28
N ARG A 206 20.01 3.24 9.76
CA ARG A 206 21.26 3.35 9.01
C ARG A 206 21.03 3.09 7.54
N THR A 207 21.68 3.86 6.69
CA THR A 207 21.56 3.71 5.24
C THR A 207 22.91 3.62 4.56
N VAL A 208 22.93 2.97 3.42
CA VAL A 208 24.00 3.01 2.43
C VAL A 208 23.39 2.89 1.05
N ASP A 209 23.65 3.81 0.16
CA ASP A 209 22.96 3.93 -1.13
C ASP A 209 21.44 3.89 -0.96
N ARG A 210 20.79 2.82 -1.45
CA ARG A 210 19.34 2.58 -1.33
C ARG A 210 18.99 1.47 -0.34
N ARG A 211 19.94 1.08 0.49
CA ARG A 211 19.74 0.03 1.49
C ARG A 211 19.54 0.64 2.84
N ARG A 212 18.73 -0.01 3.64
CA ARG A 212 18.44 0.38 5.01
C ARG A 212 18.77 -0.73 5.97
N LEU A 213 19.17 -0.36 7.17
CA LEU A 213 19.41 -1.26 8.29
C LEU A 213 18.84 -0.59 9.55
N PHE A 214 17.91 -1.24 10.18
CA PHE A 214 17.43 -0.81 11.49
C PHE A 214 18.37 -1.33 12.56
N VAL A 215 18.63 -0.52 13.57
CA VAL A 215 19.31 -0.91 14.80
C VAL A 215 18.43 -0.47 15.96
N VAL A 216 18.12 -1.38 16.85
CA VAL A 216 17.21 -1.14 17.97
C VAL A 216 17.80 -1.62 19.27
N ASP A 217 17.37 -0.95 20.35
CA ASP A 217 17.58 -1.42 21.72
C ASP A 217 16.28 -1.95 22.30
N ARG A 218 16.38 -3.12 22.89
CA ARG A 218 15.28 -3.76 23.60
C ARG A 218 15.82 -4.30 24.92
N GLN A 219 15.42 -3.68 26.05
CA GLN A 219 15.98 -4.01 27.36
C GLN A 219 17.53 -3.92 27.33
N ALA A 220 18.23 -5.00 27.66
CA ALA A 220 19.70 -5.07 27.62
C ALA A 220 20.25 -5.55 26.26
N HIS A 221 19.39 -5.72 25.24
CA HIS A 221 19.81 -6.26 23.94
C HIS A 221 19.88 -5.16 22.89
N HIS A 222 21.06 -4.97 22.32
CA HIS A 222 21.31 -4.12 21.16
C HIS A 222 21.50 -5.00 19.92
N TYR A 223 20.65 -4.83 18.90
CA TYR A 223 20.75 -5.65 17.69
C TYR A 223 20.27 -4.89 16.44
N SER A 224 20.74 -5.34 15.30
CA SER A 224 20.39 -4.76 14.00
C SER A 224 19.46 -5.68 13.22
N GLY A 225 18.96 -5.16 12.09
CA GLY A 225 18.15 -5.91 11.13
C GLY A 225 18.79 -7.21 10.63
N PHE A 226 20.10 -7.39 10.75
CA PHE A 226 20.76 -8.66 10.46
C PHE A 226 20.37 -9.77 11.45
N ASN A 227 19.98 -9.41 12.67
CA ASN A 227 19.59 -10.30 13.75
C ASN A 227 18.11 -10.09 14.15
N MET A 228 17.37 -9.32 13.36
CA MET A 228 15.95 -9.02 13.59
C MET A 228 15.08 -10.05 12.87
N GLY A 229 13.98 -10.45 13.51
CA GLY A 229 12.99 -11.31 12.84
C GLY A 229 12.37 -10.63 11.62
N ALA A 230 11.97 -11.43 10.62
CA ALA A 230 11.39 -10.95 9.37
C ALA A 230 10.18 -10.02 9.58
N GLY A 231 9.24 -10.41 10.45
CA GLY A 231 8.06 -9.61 10.78
C GLY A 231 8.40 -8.30 11.48
N GLU A 232 9.37 -8.32 12.38
CA GLU A 232 9.86 -7.12 13.07
C GLU A 232 10.49 -6.14 12.09
N ASN A 233 11.37 -6.60 11.21
CA ASN A 233 11.97 -5.79 10.15
C ASN A 233 10.91 -5.24 9.18
N ALA A 234 9.88 -6.03 8.86
CA ALA A 234 8.78 -5.59 8.01
C ALA A 234 7.97 -4.45 8.64
N ILE A 235 7.66 -4.54 9.95
CA ILE A 235 6.94 -3.48 10.68
C ILE A 235 7.74 -2.18 10.68
N PHE A 236 9.03 -2.21 11.05
CA PHE A 236 9.87 -1.00 11.01
C PHE A 236 9.95 -0.44 9.58
N THR A 237 10.04 -1.28 8.56
CA THR A 237 10.05 -0.86 7.16
C THR A 237 8.75 -0.15 6.78
N ILE A 238 7.59 -0.70 7.12
CA ILE A 238 6.30 -0.09 6.80
C ILE A 238 6.15 1.25 7.54
N LEU A 239 6.47 1.29 8.83
CA LEU A 239 6.31 2.49 9.64
C LEU A 239 7.23 3.62 9.17
N ILE A 240 8.51 3.34 8.92
CA ILE A 240 9.45 4.38 8.46
C ILE A 240 9.02 4.97 7.11
N GLU A 241 8.58 4.14 6.16
CA GLU A 241 8.08 4.61 4.88
C GLU A 241 6.78 5.44 5.03
N LEU A 242 5.87 4.99 5.89
CA LEU A 242 4.60 5.68 6.14
C LEU A 242 4.85 7.08 6.74
N PHE A 243 5.70 7.17 7.74
CA PHE A 243 5.99 8.46 8.39
C PHE A 243 6.81 9.37 7.48
N SER A 244 7.77 8.84 6.72
CA SER A 244 8.61 9.61 5.79
C SER A 244 7.85 10.11 4.56
N ALA A 245 6.83 9.37 4.10
CA ALA A 245 6.02 9.80 2.98
C ALA A 245 5.12 11.00 3.28
N GLY A 246 4.94 11.34 4.56
CA GLY A 246 4.21 12.52 4.99
C GLY A 246 2.69 12.31 5.07
N GLU A 247 1.99 13.38 5.47
CA GLU A 247 0.53 13.38 5.54
C GLU A 247 -0.11 13.18 4.17
N GLY A 248 -1.29 12.56 4.15
CA GLY A 248 -2.04 12.33 2.93
C GLY A 248 -1.45 11.29 1.98
N ALA A 249 -0.35 10.61 2.33
CA ALA A 249 0.30 9.63 1.45
C ALA A 249 -0.60 8.42 1.13
N LEU A 250 -0.31 7.76 0.01
CA LEU A 250 -0.87 6.45 -0.34
C LEU A 250 0.21 5.38 -0.15
N LEU A 251 -0.05 4.42 0.74
CA LEU A 251 0.76 3.21 0.86
C LEU A 251 0.07 2.05 0.15
N VAL A 252 0.84 1.34 -0.63
CA VAL A 252 0.40 0.13 -1.34
C VAL A 252 1.26 -1.03 -0.87
N ILE A 253 0.67 -2.03 -0.21
CA ILE A 253 1.40 -3.09 0.50
C ILE A 253 0.97 -4.44 -0.05
N ASP A 254 1.91 -5.20 -0.61
CA ASP A 254 1.63 -6.57 -1.04
C ASP A 254 1.81 -7.53 0.14
N GLU A 255 0.79 -8.38 0.40
CA GLU A 255 0.76 -9.37 1.49
C GLU A 255 1.12 -8.79 2.86
N ILE A 256 0.28 -7.88 3.34
CA ILE A 256 0.53 -7.08 4.55
C ILE A 256 0.80 -7.94 5.81
N GLU A 257 0.25 -9.14 5.89
CA GLU A 257 0.39 -10.09 7.00
C GLU A 257 1.74 -10.78 7.10
N LEU A 258 2.55 -10.79 6.04
CA LEU A 258 3.76 -11.59 5.99
C LEU A 258 4.73 -11.30 7.15
N GLY A 259 5.17 -12.38 7.79
CA GLY A 259 6.08 -12.35 8.93
C GLY A 259 5.39 -12.06 10.27
N LEU A 260 4.07 -11.87 10.31
CA LEU A 260 3.31 -11.56 11.52
C LEU A 260 2.40 -12.72 11.92
N HIS A 261 2.38 -13.08 13.20
CA HIS A 261 1.37 -13.97 13.75
C HIS A 261 0.00 -13.23 13.88
N GLU A 262 -1.07 -13.98 14.03
CA GLU A 262 -2.45 -13.47 13.93
C GLU A 262 -2.75 -12.30 14.87
N GLU A 263 -2.30 -12.37 16.13
CA GLU A 263 -2.51 -11.29 17.10
C GLU A 263 -1.78 -10.00 16.69
N ALA A 264 -0.54 -10.13 16.22
CA ALA A 264 0.23 -8.99 15.71
C ALA A 264 -0.42 -8.38 14.45
N GLN A 265 -1.02 -9.19 13.58
CA GLN A 265 -1.77 -8.69 12.41
C GLN A 265 -2.96 -7.84 12.83
N LYS A 266 -3.76 -8.30 13.80
CA LYS A 266 -4.90 -7.54 14.34
C LYS A 266 -4.44 -6.23 15.01
N ALA A 267 -3.43 -6.32 15.87
CA ALA A 267 -2.83 -5.16 16.52
C ALA A 267 -2.30 -4.15 15.48
N PHE A 268 -1.66 -4.65 14.42
CA PHE A 268 -1.11 -3.80 13.37
C PHE A 268 -2.21 -3.04 12.61
N ILE A 269 -3.30 -3.69 12.23
CA ILE A 269 -4.43 -3.00 11.59
C ILE A 269 -5.03 -1.93 12.51
N GLU A 270 -5.17 -2.20 13.81
CA GLU A 270 -5.67 -1.20 14.76
C GLU A 270 -4.72 0.02 14.88
N GLU A 271 -3.41 -0.20 14.90
CA GLU A 271 -2.44 0.91 14.87
C GLU A 271 -2.48 1.67 13.54
N LEU A 272 -2.58 0.97 12.41
CA LEU A 272 -2.72 1.62 11.11
C LEU A 272 -3.99 2.46 11.00
N LYS A 273 -5.12 2.04 11.60
CA LYS A 273 -6.33 2.85 11.67
C LYS A 273 -6.12 4.17 12.42
N LYS A 274 -5.36 4.14 13.53
CA LYS A 274 -5.01 5.35 14.30
C LYS A 274 -4.17 6.29 13.45
N ILE A 275 -3.13 5.75 12.80
CA ILE A 275 -2.24 6.54 11.94
C ILE A 275 -3.01 7.10 10.72
N CYS A 276 -3.92 6.33 10.12
CA CYS A 276 -4.75 6.83 9.03
C CYS A 276 -5.63 8.01 9.46
N LYS A 277 -6.21 7.96 10.69
CA LYS A 277 -6.96 9.07 11.25
C LYS A 277 -6.09 10.32 11.50
N GLU A 278 -4.90 10.12 12.06
CA GLU A 278 -4.00 11.22 12.41
C GLU A 278 -3.40 11.90 11.18
N ARG A 279 -3.03 11.12 10.18
CA ARG A 279 -2.25 11.59 9.03
C ARG A 279 -3.05 11.68 7.73
N HIS A 280 -4.33 11.35 7.77
CA HIS A 280 -5.20 11.26 6.58
C HIS A 280 -4.56 10.49 5.42
N CYS A 281 -3.82 9.42 5.73
CA CYS A 281 -3.18 8.57 4.73
C CYS A 281 -4.11 7.41 4.30
N GLN A 282 -3.87 6.91 3.10
CA GLN A 282 -4.63 5.80 2.54
C GLN A 282 -3.72 4.57 2.39
N ILE A 283 -4.25 3.39 2.71
CA ILE A 283 -3.53 2.12 2.57
C ILE A 283 -4.35 1.19 1.69
N ILE A 284 -3.74 0.64 0.65
CA ILE A 284 -4.32 -0.39 -0.19
C ILE A 284 -3.38 -1.60 -0.12
N CYS A 285 -3.87 -2.72 0.37
CA CYS A 285 -3.01 -3.89 0.55
C CYS A 285 -3.66 -5.17 -0.01
N SER A 286 -2.82 -6.15 -0.33
CA SER A 286 -3.28 -7.51 -0.53
C SER A 286 -3.13 -8.32 0.75
N THR A 287 -3.94 -9.36 0.88
CA THR A 287 -3.88 -10.27 2.03
C THR A 287 -4.46 -11.65 1.72
N HIS A 288 -3.94 -12.67 2.39
CA HIS A 288 -4.51 -14.00 2.51
C HIS A 288 -5.02 -14.28 3.92
N SER A 289 -4.90 -13.32 4.83
CA SER A 289 -5.22 -13.51 6.25
C SER A 289 -6.66 -13.14 6.58
N GLY A 290 -7.37 -14.09 7.20
CA GLY A 290 -8.66 -13.83 7.82
C GLY A 290 -8.58 -12.80 8.96
N ALA A 291 -7.48 -12.79 9.73
CA ALA A 291 -7.27 -11.86 10.83
C ALA A 291 -7.20 -10.40 10.37
N ILE A 292 -6.52 -10.13 9.24
CA ILE A 292 -6.47 -8.80 8.62
C ILE A 292 -7.89 -8.36 8.19
N LEU A 293 -8.65 -9.27 7.56
CA LEU A 293 -10.01 -8.97 7.12
C LEU A 293 -10.94 -8.71 8.30
N ASP A 294 -10.87 -9.54 9.36
CA ASP A 294 -11.70 -9.37 10.55
C ASP A 294 -11.44 -8.06 11.29
N ALA A 295 -10.20 -7.59 11.28
CA ALA A 295 -9.82 -6.31 11.90
C ALA A 295 -10.31 -5.08 11.13
N LEU A 296 -10.80 -5.21 9.88
CA LEU A 296 -11.29 -4.10 9.05
C LEU A 296 -12.82 -4.04 9.00
N PRO A 297 -13.43 -2.86 8.85
CA PRO A 297 -14.85 -2.76 8.56
C PRO A 297 -15.19 -3.31 7.15
N PRO A 298 -16.45 -3.70 6.89
CA PRO A 298 -16.86 -4.27 5.59
C PRO A 298 -16.47 -3.41 4.38
N ALA A 299 -16.52 -2.09 4.48
CA ALA A 299 -16.11 -1.16 3.43
C ALA A 299 -14.62 -1.30 3.04
N GLY A 300 -13.77 -1.73 3.99
CA GLY A 300 -12.35 -1.98 3.78
C GLY A 300 -12.00 -3.37 3.24
N ARG A 301 -12.99 -4.26 3.05
CA ARG A 301 -12.76 -5.65 2.65
C ARG A 301 -13.18 -5.88 1.22
N LYS A 302 -12.27 -6.32 0.37
CA LYS A 302 -12.53 -6.66 -1.03
C LYS A 302 -12.07 -8.08 -1.31
N PHE A 303 -12.79 -8.80 -2.16
CA PHE A 303 -12.40 -10.12 -2.63
C PHE A 303 -12.40 -10.14 -4.16
N ILE A 304 -11.29 -10.55 -4.77
CA ILE A 304 -11.14 -10.62 -6.22
C ILE A 304 -11.11 -12.07 -6.70
N GLU A 305 -11.96 -12.37 -7.68
CA GLU A 305 -12.02 -13.63 -8.38
C GLU A 305 -11.90 -13.39 -9.88
N THR A 306 -11.03 -14.16 -10.53
CA THR A 306 -10.87 -14.11 -11.99
C THR A 306 -11.28 -15.46 -12.58
N TYR A 307 -12.18 -15.40 -13.53
CA TYR A 307 -12.70 -16.51 -14.32
C TYR A 307 -12.17 -16.45 -15.76
N PRO A 308 -12.36 -17.46 -16.61
CA PRO A 308 -11.83 -17.47 -17.97
C PRO A 308 -12.18 -16.24 -18.83
N ASN A 309 -13.28 -15.56 -18.57
CA ASN A 309 -13.77 -14.44 -19.38
C ASN A 309 -14.20 -13.21 -18.58
N LYS A 310 -14.05 -13.22 -17.26
CA LYS A 310 -14.44 -12.09 -16.41
C LYS A 310 -13.64 -12.04 -15.12
N THR A 311 -13.55 -10.85 -14.55
CA THR A 311 -13.05 -10.62 -13.19
C THR A 311 -14.19 -10.01 -12.36
N VAL A 312 -14.32 -10.43 -11.12
CA VAL A 312 -15.33 -9.95 -10.18
C VAL A 312 -14.67 -9.49 -8.90
N ILE A 313 -15.09 -8.34 -8.38
CA ILE A 313 -14.65 -7.85 -7.07
C ILE A 313 -15.91 -7.70 -6.19
N THR A 314 -15.90 -8.39 -5.06
CA THR A 314 -16.96 -8.35 -4.06
C THR A 314 -16.50 -7.51 -2.87
N THR A 315 -17.35 -6.57 -2.44
CA THR A 315 -17.10 -5.71 -1.27
C THR A 315 -17.82 -6.26 -0.04
N GLY A 316 -17.27 -6.01 1.15
CA GLY A 316 -17.96 -6.30 2.42
C GLY A 316 -17.98 -7.77 2.80
N ILE A 317 -17.10 -8.57 2.21
CA ILE A 317 -17.00 -10.00 2.51
C ILE A 317 -16.70 -10.24 3.99
N SER A 318 -17.17 -11.37 4.54
CA SER A 318 -16.70 -11.83 5.83
C SER A 318 -15.35 -12.54 5.69
N ALA A 319 -14.54 -12.54 6.77
CA ALA A 319 -13.29 -13.31 6.78
C ALA A 319 -13.56 -14.80 6.56
N ALA A 320 -14.63 -15.34 7.15
CA ALA A 320 -15.02 -16.74 6.95
C ALA A 320 -15.31 -17.06 5.48
N TYR A 321 -16.02 -16.16 4.75
CA TYR A 321 -16.24 -16.32 3.31
C TYR A 321 -14.91 -16.33 2.55
N ALA A 322 -14.03 -15.34 2.82
CA ALA A 322 -12.74 -15.26 2.17
C ALA A 322 -11.89 -16.50 2.43
N THR A 323 -11.79 -16.94 3.70
CA THR A 323 -11.03 -18.13 4.08
C THR A 323 -11.59 -19.41 3.43
N GLY A 324 -12.91 -19.57 3.38
CA GLY A 324 -13.56 -20.68 2.68
C GLY A 324 -13.22 -20.69 1.20
N LYS A 325 -13.32 -19.55 0.53
CA LYS A 325 -12.95 -19.43 -0.90
C LYS A 325 -11.45 -19.64 -1.17
N LEU A 326 -10.58 -19.21 -0.25
CA LEU A 326 -9.13 -19.43 -0.36
C LEU A 326 -8.76 -20.91 -0.18
N SER A 327 -9.45 -21.63 0.72
CA SER A 327 -9.24 -23.08 0.95
C SER A 327 -9.94 -23.99 -0.06
N GLY A 328 -10.65 -23.46 -1.04
CA GLY A 328 -11.31 -24.26 -2.08
C GLY A 328 -12.65 -24.87 -1.67
N LYS A 329 -13.22 -24.40 -0.56
CA LYS A 329 -14.54 -24.79 -0.08
C LYS A 329 -15.63 -23.85 -0.55
#